data_5561e04085faa556daeb4ee05fcaddca
#
_entry.id   5561e04085faa556daeb4ee05fcaddca
#
_cell.length_a   1.000
_cell.length_b   1.000
_cell.length_c   1.000
_cell.angle_alpha   90.00
_cell.angle_beta   90.00
_cell.angle_gamma   90.00
#
_symmetry.space_group_name_H-M   'P 1'
#
loop_
_entity.id
_entity.type
_entity.pdbx_description
1 polymer ?
#
loop_
_entity_poly.entity_id
_entity_poly.type
_entity_poly.pdbx_seq_one_letter_code
_entity_poly.pdbx_strand_id
1 'polypeptide(L)'
;PEQNDKFYDNYVEEAYDLSKIMFILTANYIAQIPDELKDRLEIIDLSSYTEYEKLHIAKEHLIKLALEEYQLNEKNIKFSDEIIFKIIRCYTKEAGVRELERVINKIVRKIVKKMLEDKKDTVSVKITDKKLEELLGKPKYENTKVLESAPGVVNGLAYTSYGGTVLPIETVMYPSKEPVKLTGNLGDVMKESVSIALGYIKSHAKDLKIDEKLFDSSCIHINAIEGGIPKDG
;
A
#
# COMPACT_ATOMS: atom_id res chain seq x y z
N PRO A 1 35.80 -1.83 2.94
CA PRO A 1 36.40 -2.64 1.88
C PRO A 1 37.94 -2.63 1.95
N GLU A 2 38.58 -1.50 2.25
CA GLU A 2 40.03 -1.36 2.19
C GLU A 2 40.80 -2.08 3.31
N GLN A 3 40.12 -2.57 4.36
CA GLN A 3 40.67 -3.28 5.50
C GLN A 3 40.12 -4.71 5.65
N ASN A 4 39.50 -5.25 4.60
CA ASN A 4 38.87 -6.58 4.64
C ASN A 4 39.94 -7.72 4.59
N ASP A 5 41.16 -7.43 4.30
CA ASP A 5 42.28 -8.40 4.32
C ASP A 5 42.65 -8.90 5.72
N LYS A 6 42.28 -8.13 6.75
CA LYS A 6 42.56 -8.44 8.16
C LYS A 6 41.36 -8.13 9.07
N PHE A 7 40.20 -8.67 8.71
CA PHE A 7 39.00 -8.55 9.58
C PHE A 7 39.27 -9.38 10.85
N TYR A 8 39.23 -8.73 12.00
CA TYR A 8 39.41 -9.37 13.29
C TYR A 8 38.07 -9.62 13.96
N ASP A 9 37.74 -10.89 14.19
CA ASP A 9 36.57 -11.27 14.96
C ASP A 9 36.87 -11.23 16.45
N ASN A 10 36.20 -10.39 17.21
CA ASN A 10 36.41 -10.18 18.63
C ASN A 10 35.96 -11.35 19.53
N TYR A 11 35.17 -12.29 19.00
CA TYR A 11 34.68 -13.45 19.74
C TYR A 11 35.59 -14.66 19.55
N VAL A 12 36.04 -14.89 18.32
CA VAL A 12 36.93 -16.01 17.97
C VAL A 12 38.42 -15.63 18.21
N GLU A 13 38.71 -14.33 18.32
CA GLU A 13 40.06 -13.76 18.47
C GLU A 13 41.05 -14.14 17.33
N GLU A 14 40.50 -14.32 16.13
CA GLU A 14 41.23 -14.68 14.91
C GLU A 14 41.02 -13.64 13.81
N ALA A 15 42.05 -13.48 12.96
CA ALA A 15 41.98 -12.60 11.80
C ALA A 15 41.59 -13.39 10.54
N TYR A 16 40.62 -12.88 9.79
CA TYR A 16 40.13 -13.46 8.55
C TYR A 16 40.35 -12.54 7.36
N ASP A 17 40.75 -13.11 6.24
CA ASP A 17 40.83 -12.39 4.97
C ASP A 17 39.46 -12.43 4.27
N LEU A 18 38.76 -11.30 4.29
CA LEU A 18 37.46 -11.08 3.63
C LEU A 18 37.61 -10.30 2.32
N SER A 19 38.82 -10.08 1.81
CA SER A 19 39.05 -9.24 0.62
C SER A 19 38.41 -9.79 -0.67
N LYS A 20 38.17 -11.11 -0.71
CA LYS A 20 37.53 -11.80 -1.86
C LYS A 20 36.01 -12.03 -1.67
N ILE A 21 35.41 -11.50 -0.61
CA ILE A 21 34.02 -11.71 -0.29
C ILE A 21 33.20 -10.54 -0.81
N MET A 22 32.14 -10.86 -1.55
CA MET A 22 31.12 -9.90 -1.94
C MET A 22 30.06 -9.83 -0.83
N PHE A 23 29.80 -8.62 -0.32
CA PHE A 23 28.78 -8.40 0.71
C PHE A 23 27.50 -7.90 0.07
N ILE A 24 26.38 -8.56 0.33
CA ILE A 24 25.05 -8.12 -0.05
C ILE A 24 24.25 -7.87 1.22
N LEU A 25 23.80 -6.62 1.38
CA LEU A 25 23.01 -6.17 2.52
C LEU A 25 21.59 -5.88 2.08
N THR A 26 20.62 -6.13 2.96
CA THR A 26 19.23 -5.78 2.72
C THR A 26 18.72 -4.89 3.85
N ALA A 27 17.99 -3.85 3.52
CA ALA A 27 17.39 -2.93 4.48
C ALA A 27 16.00 -2.47 4.00
N ASN A 28 15.11 -2.20 4.94
CA ASN A 28 13.77 -1.68 4.62
C ASN A 28 13.74 -0.15 4.58
N TYR A 29 14.66 0.53 5.28
CA TYR A 29 14.66 1.98 5.44
C TYR A 29 16.06 2.53 5.22
N ILE A 30 16.27 3.14 4.07
CA ILE A 30 17.56 3.75 3.71
C ILE A 30 17.95 4.91 4.65
N ALA A 31 16.95 5.63 5.18
CA ALA A 31 17.18 6.76 6.08
C ALA A 31 17.83 6.35 7.42
N GLN A 32 17.73 5.08 7.82
CA GLN A 32 18.34 4.57 9.04
C GLN A 32 19.78 4.08 8.85
N ILE A 33 20.26 4.04 7.61
CA ILE A 33 21.65 3.65 7.32
C ILE A 33 22.52 4.89 7.53
N PRO A 34 23.62 4.80 8.34
CA PRO A 34 24.55 5.90 8.51
C PRO A 34 25.13 6.38 7.17
N ASP A 35 25.33 7.69 7.04
CA ASP A 35 25.79 8.27 5.77
C ASP A 35 27.18 7.78 5.37
N GLU A 36 28.08 7.57 6.36
CA GLU A 36 29.42 7.01 6.14
C GLU A 36 29.40 5.59 5.55
N LEU A 37 28.30 4.86 5.77
CA LEU A 37 28.12 3.55 5.16
C LEU A 37 27.48 3.67 3.78
N LYS A 38 26.51 4.57 3.59
CA LYS A 38 25.88 4.84 2.29
C LYS A 38 26.90 5.20 1.22
N ASP A 39 27.89 6.05 1.57
CA ASP A 39 28.96 6.48 0.64
C ASP A 39 29.84 5.33 0.12
N ARG A 40 29.79 4.16 0.78
CA ARG A 40 30.59 2.98 0.44
C ARG A 40 29.77 1.84 -0.16
N LEU A 41 28.48 2.03 -0.32
CA LEU A 41 27.55 1.03 -0.84
C LEU A 41 27.04 1.42 -2.23
N GLU A 42 26.91 0.42 -3.09
CA GLU A 42 26.05 0.52 -4.25
C GLU A 42 24.61 0.23 -3.79
N ILE A 43 23.74 1.24 -3.86
CA ILE A 43 22.37 1.13 -3.40
C ILE A 43 21.47 0.79 -4.58
N ILE A 44 20.76 -0.32 -4.47
CA ILE A 44 19.78 -0.76 -5.46
C ILE A 44 18.40 -0.70 -4.80
N ASP A 45 17.60 0.28 -5.22
CA ASP A 45 16.23 0.45 -4.73
C ASP A 45 15.28 -0.53 -5.41
N LEU A 46 14.54 -1.29 -4.61
CA LEU A 46 13.47 -2.15 -5.08
C LEU A 46 12.12 -1.46 -4.83
N SER A 47 11.49 -1.00 -5.90
CA SER A 47 10.16 -0.40 -5.81
C SER A 47 9.08 -1.43 -5.48
N SER A 48 7.93 -0.95 -5.00
CA SER A 48 6.74 -1.78 -4.82
C SER A 48 6.22 -2.27 -6.18
N TYR A 49 5.69 -3.49 -6.21
CA TYR A 49 5.04 -4.01 -7.40
C TYR A 49 3.70 -3.31 -7.65
N THR A 50 3.44 -3.01 -8.92
CA THR A 50 2.13 -2.58 -9.39
C THR A 50 1.12 -3.73 -9.33
N GLU A 51 -0.18 -3.43 -9.40
CA GLU A 51 -1.22 -4.47 -9.42
C GLU A 51 -1.07 -5.43 -10.61
N TYR A 52 -0.63 -4.92 -11.77
CA TYR A 52 -0.40 -5.74 -12.96
C TYR A 52 0.80 -6.66 -12.80
N GLU A 53 1.89 -6.19 -12.22
CA GLU A 53 3.05 -7.03 -11.91
C GLU A 53 2.68 -8.11 -10.89
N LYS A 54 1.93 -7.76 -9.84
CA LYS A 54 1.39 -8.75 -8.87
C LYS A 54 0.49 -9.78 -9.53
N LEU A 55 -0.34 -9.37 -10.50
CA LEU A 55 -1.16 -10.29 -11.30
C LEU A 55 -0.28 -11.30 -12.06
N HIS A 56 0.75 -10.80 -12.77
CA HIS A 56 1.67 -11.68 -13.51
C HIS A 56 2.42 -12.64 -12.59
N ILE A 57 2.98 -12.15 -11.49
CA ILE A 57 3.67 -12.96 -10.49
C ILE A 57 2.71 -14.02 -9.93
N ALA A 58 1.47 -13.67 -9.64
CA ALA A 58 0.47 -14.61 -9.12
C ALA A 58 0.19 -15.73 -10.11
N LYS A 59 -0.01 -15.41 -11.40
CA LYS A 59 -0.34 -16.40 -12.44
C LYS A 59 0.85 -17.30 -12.80
N GLU A 60 2.02 -16.69 -12.99
CA GLU A 60 3.17 -17.42 -13.52
C GLU A 60 3.91 -18.22 -12.45
N HIS A 61 3.82 -17.78 -11.19
CA HIS A 61 4.59 -18.38 -10.10
C HIS A 61 3.73 -18.84 -8.93
N LEU A 62 3.04 -17.91 -8.22
CA LEU A 62 2.45 -18.23 -6.92
C LEU A 62 1.34 -19.29 -6.99
N ILE A 63 0.44 -19.18 -7.98
CA ILE A 63 -0.66 -20.14 -8.14
C ILE A 63 -0.11 -21.50 -8.54
N LYS A 64 0.87 -21.57 -9.44
CA LYS A 64 1.48 -22.84 -9.87
C LYS A 64 2.15 -23.53 -8.69
N LEU A 65 2.99 -22.82 -7.95
CA LEU A 65 3.67 -23.38 -6.76
C LEU A 65 2.66 -23.86 -5.72
N ALA A 66 1.62 -23.06 -5.44
CA ALA A 66 0.58 -23.44 -4.48
C ALA A 66 -0.21 -24.68 -4.90
N LEU A 67 -0.42 -24.90 -6.19
CA LEU A 67 -1.11 -26.08 -6.70
C LEU A 67 -0.19 -27.30 -6.71
N GLU A 68 1.06 -27.15 -7.11
CA GLU A 68 2.07 -28.22 -7.14
C GLU A 68 2.32 -28.80 -5.75
N GLU A 69 2.34 -28.00 -4.69
CA GLU A 69 2.48 -28.42 -3.30
C GLU A 69 1.44 -29.50 -2.90
N TYR A 70 0.23 -29.44 -3.50
CA TYR A 70 -0.86 -30.40 -3.27
C TYR A 70 -1.09 -31.35 -4.45
N GLN A 71 -0.14 -31.50 -5.37
CA GLN A 71 -0.25 -32.34 -6.57
C GLN A 71 -1.47 -31.99 -7.44
N LEU A 72 -1.87 -30.72 -7.45
CA LEU A 72 -2.94 -30.16 -8.25
C LEU A 72 -2.38 -29.35 -9.42
N ASN A 73 -3.25 -28.96 -10.35
CA ASN A 73 -2.93 -28.11 -11.48
C ASN A 73 -4.07 -27.12 -11.80
N GLU A 74 -3.87 -26.28 -12.80
CA GLU A 74 -4.84 -25.24 -13.19
C GLU A 74 -6.20 -25.79 -13.69
N LYS A 75 -6.30 -27.08 -14.02
CA LYS A 75 -7.59 -27.73 -14.36
C LYS A 75 -8.41 -27.99 -13.11
N ASN A 76 -7.74 -28.18 -11.97
CA ASN A 76 -8.37 -28.43 -10.68
C ASN A 76 -8.91 -27.16 -10.02
N ILE A 77 -8.13 -26.07 -10.02
CA ILE A 77 -8.54 -24.81 -9.43
C ILE A 77 -8.21 -23.68 -10.42
N LYS A 78 -9.24 -22.95 -10.84
CA LYS A 78 -9.10 -21.87 -11.82
C LYS A 78 -9.30 -20.50 -11.16
N PHE A 79 -8.30 -19.64 -11.31
CA PHE A 79 -8.34 -18.24 -10.95
C PHE A 79 -8.49 -17.39 -12.22
N SER A 80 -9.49 -16.52 -12.27
CA SER A 80 -9.56 -15.50 -13.32
C SER A 80 -8.79 -14.24 -12.90
N ASP A 81 -8.43 -13.41 -13.88
CA ASP A 81 -7.69 -12.18 -13.62
C ASP A 81 -8.48 -11.25 -12.69
N GLU A 82 -9.81 -11.15 -12.86
CA GLU A 82 -10.68 -10.35 -11.99
C GLU A 82 -10.62 -10.84 -10.53
N ILE A 83 -10.56 -12.15 -10.33
CA ILE A 83 -10.46 -12.73 -8.97
C ILE A 83 -9.09 -12.44 -8.36
N ILE A 84 -8.02 -12.51 -9.14
CA ILE A 84 -6.68 -12.19 -8.65
C ILE A 84 -6.60 -10.70 -8.30
N PHE A 85 -7.12 -9.79 -9.14
CA PHE A 85 -7.21 -8.37 -8.81
C PHE A 85 -8.04 -8.13 -7.54
N LYS A 86 -9.15 -8.85 -7.37
CA LYS A 86 -9.95 -8.73 -6.15
C LYS A 86 -9.18 -9.19 -4.91
N ILE A 87 -8.39 -10.27 -5.02
CA ILE A 87 -7.52 -10.71 -3.92
C ILE A 87 -6.51 -9.62 -3.60
N ILE A 88 -5.83 -9.07 -4.60
CA ILE A 88 -4.82 -8.01 -4.44
C ILE A 88 -5.43 -6.79 -3.75
N ARG A 89 -6.58 -6.31 -4.20
CA ARG A 89 -7.21 -5.07 -3.73
C ARG A 89 -7.93 -5.19 -2.39
N CYS A 90 -8.60 -6.34 -2.17
CA CYS A 90 -9.54 -6.47 -1.06
C CYS A 90 -9.05 -7.39 0.06
N TYR A 91 -8.05 -8.23 -0.18
CA TYR A 91 -7.57 -9.20 0.80
C TYR A 91 -6.10 -9.06 1.16
N THR A 92 -5.34 -8.24 0.41
CA THR A 92 -3.93 -7.93 0.69
C THR A 92 -3.68 -6.42 0.70
N LYS A 93 -2.70 -5.99 1.49
CA LYS A 93 -2.25 -4.59 1.54
C LYS A 93 -0.75 -4.56 1.82
N GLU A 94 0.05 -4.73 0.76
CA GLU A 94 1.51 -4.87 0.85
C GLU A 94 2.21 -4.32 -0.39
N ALA A 95 3.46 -3.90 -0.25
CA ALA A 95 4.31 -3.49 -1.37
C ALA A 95 4.76 -4.68 -2.24
N GLY A 96 5.04 -5.82 -1.62
CA GLY A 96 5.46 -7.06 -2.26
C GLY A 96 4.31 -8.01 -2.60
N VAL A 97 4.59 -9.32 -2.54
CA VAL A 97 3.65 -10.39 -2.89
C VAL A 97 3.55 -11.49 -1.82
N ARG A 98 4.13 -11.31 -0.65
CA ARG A 98 4.16 -12.33 0.43
C ARG A 98 2.77 -12.59 1.03
N GLU A 99 1.97 -11.55 1.22
CA GLU A 99 0.60 -11.72 1.72
C GLU A 99 -0.28 -12.33 0.63
N LEU A 100 -0.08 -11.94 -0.62
CA LEU A 100 -0.76 -12.51 -1.79
C LEU A 100 -0.48 -14.02 -1.89
N GLU A 101 0.75 -14.45 -1.74
CA GLU A 101 1.16 -15.84 -1.67
C GLU A 101 0.44 -16.59 -0.54
N ARG A 102 0.45 -16.02 0.67
CA ARG A 102 -0.24 -16.61 1.83
C ARG A 102 -1.73 -16.75 1.61
N VAL A 103 -2.36 -15.79 0.96
CA VAL A 103 -3.80 -15.81 0.66
C VAL A 103 -4.11 -16.88 -0.39
N ILE A 104 -3.31 -16.98 -1.47
CA ILE A 104 -3.45 -18.02 -2.49
C ILE A 104 -3.30 -19.41 -1.86
N ASN A 105 -2.23 -19.64 -1.09
CA ASN A 105 -2.01 -20.89 -0.37
C ASN A 105 -3.16 -21.22 0.59
N LYS A 106 -3.73 -20.23 1.26
CA LYS A 106 -4.90 -20.43 2.13
C LYS A 106 -6.13 -20.88 1.35
N ILE A 107 -6.35 -20.31 0.15
CA ILE A 107 -7.47 -20.71 -0.73
C ILE A 107 -7.29 -22.17 -1.17
N VAL A 108 -6.12 -22.51 -1.72
CA VAL A 108 -5.82 -23.87 -2.19
C VAL A 108 -5.97 -24.88 -1.06
N ARG A 109 -5.34 -24.63 0.10
CA ARG A 109 -5.43 -25.49 1.28
C ARG A 109 -6.85 -25.73 1.75
N LYS A 110 -7.72 -24.70 1.77
CA LYS A 110 -9.12 -24.88 2.18
C LYS A 110 -9.93 -25.72 1.18
N ILE A 111 -9.62 -25.59 -0.10
CA ILE A 111 -10.26 -26.40 -1.14
C ILE A 111 -9.83 -27.85 -1.02
N VAL A 112 -8.54 -28.11 -0.84
CA VAL A 112 -7.99 -29.45 -0.62
C VAL A 112 -8.58 -30.09 0.64
N LYS A 113 -8.65 -29.33 1.75
CA LYS A 113 -9.30 -29.80 2.97
C LYS A 113 -10.74 -30.29 2.72
N LYS A 114 -11.54 -29.47 2.00
CA LYS A 114 -12.93 -29.80 1.67
C LYS A 114 -13.01 -31.00 0.74
N MET A 115 -12.10 -31.13 -0.21
CA MET A 115 -12.00 -32.33 -1.09
C MET A 115 -11.80 -33.60 -0.29
N LEU A 116 -10.89 -33.58 0.68
CA LEU A 116 -10.61 -34.71 1.55
C LEU A 116 -11.80 -35.06 2.48
N GLU A 117 -12.46 -34.05 3.04
CA GLU A 117 -13.67 -34.22 3.85
C GLU A 117 -14.80 -34.85 3.04
N ASP A 118 -14.98 -34.45 1.78
CA ASP A 118 -15.95 -34.97 0.84
C ASP A 118 -15.54 -36.36 0.26
N LYS A 119 -14.36 -36.88 0.60
CA LYS A 119 -13.78 -38.16 0.08
C LYS A 119 -13.73 -38.20 -1.45
N LYS A 120 -13.34 -37.09 -2.09
CA LYS A 120 -13.21 -36.98 -3.54
C LYS A 120 -11.73 -37.03 -3.94
N ASP A 121 -11.43 -37.88 -4.93
CA ASP A 121 -10.06 -38.01 -5.45
C ASP A 121 -9.64 -36.86 -6.35
N THR A 122 -10.62 -36.12 -6.89
CA THR A 122 -10.36 -34.98 -7.78
C THR A 122 -11.25 -33.78 -7.46
N VAL A 123 -10.78 -32.61 -7.76
CA VAL A 123 -11.53 -31.36 -7.60
C VAL A 123 -11.45 -30.54 -8.90
N SER A 124 -12.54 -29.91 -9.27
CA SER A 124 -12.57 -28.91 -10.32
C SER A 124 -13.41 -27.73 -9.84
N VAL A 125 -12.73 -26.64 -9.48
CA VAL A 125 -13.35 -25.45 -8.89
C VAL A 125 -12.91 -24.20 -9.63
N LYS A 126 -13.88 -23.41 -10.09
CA LYS A 126 -13.65 -22.05 -10.53
C LYS A 126 -13.87 -21.13 -9.33
N ILE A 127 -12.88 -20.32 -9.00
CA ILE A 127 -13.01 -19.33 -7.94
C ILE A 127 -13.90 -18.20 -8.45
N THR A 128 -14.98 -17.94 -7.73
CA THR A 128 -15.92 -16.85 -7.95
C THR A 128 -15.90 -15.92 -6.73
N ASP A 129 -16.48 -14.74 -6.84
CA ASP A 129 -16.58 -13.79 -5.70
C ASP A 129 -17.21 -14.44 -4.47
N LYS A 130 -18.33 -15.16 -4.69
CA LYS A 130 -19.03 -15.87 -3.62
C LYS A 130 -18.17 -16.95 -2.96
N LYS A 131 -17.40 -17.67 -3.80
CA LYS A 131 -16.47 -18.70 -3.32
C LYS A 131 -15.29 -18.09 -2.58
N LEU A 132 -14.81 -16.94 -3.04
CA LEU A 132 -13.73 -16.21 -2.38
C LEU A 132 -14.15 -15.77 -0.96
N GLU A 133 -15.37 -15.23 -0.82
CA GLU A 133 -15.92 -14.86 0.48
C GLU A 133 -16.19 -16.07 1.40
N GLU A 134 -16.63 -17.20 0.87
CA GLU A 134 -16.76 -18.44 1.63
C GLU A 134 -15.39 -18.90 2.19
N LEU A 135 -14.34 -18.80 1.38
CA LEU A 135 -13.01 -19.28 1.74
C LEU A 135 -12.23 -18.30 2.63
N LEU A 136 -12.32 -17.01 2.39
CA LEU A 136 -11.51 -15.99 3.06
C LEU A 136 -12.28 -15.16 4.09
N GLY A 137 -13.60 -15.14 4.00
CA GLY A 137 -14.48 -14.21 4.71
C GLY A 137 -14.72 -12.94 3.92
N LYS A 138 -15.38 -11.96 4.54
CA LYS A 138 -15.61 -10.65 3.92
C LYS A 138 -14.29 -9.97 3.55
N PRO A 139 -14.29 -9.14 2.50
CA PRO A 139 -13.14 -8.32 2.15
C PRO A 139 -12.59 -7.57 3.36
N LYS A 140 -11.28 -7.58 3.54
CA LYS A 140 -10.59 -6.89 4.65
C LYS A 140 -10.42 -5.41 4.35
N TYR A 141 -10.25 -5.09 3.08
CA TYR A 141 -10.01 -3.73 2.59
C TYR A 141 -11.09 -3.37 1.60
N GLU A 142 -11.67 -2.21 1.77
CA GLU A 142 -12.54 -1.62 0.76
C GLU A 142 -11.65 -0.85 -0.23
N ASN A 143 -12.00 -0.92 -1.52
CA ASN A 143 -11.38 -0.02 -2.48
C ASN A 143 -11.70 1.41 -2.06
N THR A 144 -10.68 2.24 -1.94
CA THR A 144 -10.87 3.68 -1.70
C THR A 144 -11.76 4.20 -2.83
N LYS A 145 -12.98 4.58 -2.49
CA LYS A 145 -13.92 5.12 -3.47
C LYS A 145 -13.39 6.49 -3.90
N VAL A 146 -13.07 6.61 -5.18
CA VAL A 146 -12.94 7.92 -5.80
C VAL A 146 -14.29 8.60 -5.69
N LEU A 147 -14.34 9.74 -5.01
CA LEU A 147 -15.59 10.50 -4.91
C LEU A 147 -15.92 11.11 -6.28
N GLU A 148 -17.21 11.15 -6.58
CA GLU A 148 -17.68 11.84 -7.77
C GLU A 148 -17.31 13.32 -7.72
N SER A 149 -17.00 13.90 -8.87
CA SER A 149 -16.64 15.30 -8.97
C SER A 149 -17.81 16.17 -8.57
N ALA A 150 -17.65 16.94 -7.51
CA ALA A 150 -18.64 17.88 -7.00
C ALA A 150 -17.92 19.14 -6.47
N PRO A 151 -18.62 20.29 -6.42
CA PRO A 151 -18.06 21.47 -5.75
C PRO A 151 -17.63 21.14 -4.31
N GLY A 152 -16.42 21.51 -3.94
CA GLY A 152 -15.86 21.22 -2.61
C GLY A 152 -15.28 19.81 -2.44
N VAL A 153 -15.24 18.97 -3.47
CA VAL A 153 -14.66 17.62 -3.44
C VAL A 153 -13.46 17.55 -4.37
N VAL A 154 -12.32 17.11 -3.81
CA VAL A 154 -11.07 16.88 -4.56
C VAL A 154 -10.50 15.53 -4.18
N ASN A 155 -10.15 14.73 -5.18
CA ASN A 155 -9.44 13.48 -4.99
C ASN A 155 -7.93 13.75 -5.03
N GLY A 156 -7.33 13.94 -3.86
CA GLY A 156 -5.89 14.08 -3.70
C GLY A 156 -5.18 12.74 -3.95
N LEU A 157 -3.88 12.82 -4.23
CA LEU A 157 -3.01 11.66 -4.34
C LEU A 157 -2.16 11.56 -3.09
N ALA A 158 -2.07 10.37 -2.53
CA ALA A 158 -1.23 10.08 -1.39
C ALA A 158 -0.33 8.88 -1.67
N TYR A 159 0.85 8.89 -1.09
CA TYR A 159 1.77 7.77 -1.12
C TYR A 159 1.77 7.06 0.24
N THR A 160 1.74 5.74 0.21
CA THR A 160 1.81 4.90 1.40
C THR A 160 2.94 3.88 1.26
N SER A 161 3.31 3.23 2.35
CA SER A 161 4.27 2.11 2.31
C SER A 161 3.83 0.94 1.40
N TYR A 162 2.58 0.95 0.94
CA TYR A 162 2.01 -0.08 0.06
C TYR A 162 1.84 0.41 -1.39
N GLY A 163 2.16 1.67 -1.67
CA GLY A 163 2.03 2.32 -2.97
C GLY A 163 1.13 3.55 -2.93
N GLY A 164 0.79 4.06 -4.12
CA GLY A 164 -0.09 5.20 -4.28
C GLY A 164 -1.54 4.88 -3.92
N THR A 165 -2.23 5.86 -3.35
CA THR A 165 -3.66 5.80 -3.05
C THR A 165 -4.32 7.14 -3.33
N VAL A 166 -5.65 7.12 -3.45
CA VAL A 166 -6.45 8.34 -3.56
C VAL A 166 -6.87 8.75 -2.16
N LEU A 167 -6.71 10.03 -1.84
CA LEU A 167 -7.15 10.64 -0.60
C LEU A 167 -8.23 11.68 -0.92
N PRO A 168 -9.51 11.35 -0.75
CA PRO A 168 -10.57 12.33 -0.96
C PRO A 168 -10.52 13.41 0.12
N ILE A 169 -10.64 14.67 -0.33
CA ILE A 169 -10.70 15.86 0.51
C ILE A 169 -12.04 16.55 0.23
N GLU A 170 -12.81 16.76 1.27
CA GLU A 170 -14.08 17.45 1.21
C GLU A 170 -13.96 18.81 1.87
N THR A 171 -14.52 19.83 1.23
CA THR A 171 -14.54 21.18 1.77
C THR A 171 -15.96 21.69 1.75
N VAL A 172 -16.44 22.16 2.89
CA VAL A 172 -17.74 22.82 3.01
C VAL A 172 -17.58 24.20 3.63
N MET A 173 -18.48 25.09 3.31
CA MET A 173 -18.54 26.43 3.85
C MET A 173 -19.88 26.69 4.49
N TYR A 174 -19.88 27.27 5.71
CA TYR A 174 -21.09 27.59 6.45
C TYR A 174 -20.86 28.84 7.34
N PRO A 175 -21.93 29.60 7.65
CA PRO A 175 -21.81 30.80 8.52
C PRO A 175 -21.22 30.44 9.88
N SER A 176 -20.13 31.11 10.28
CA SER A 176 -19.48 30.92 11.58
C SER A 176 -18.50 32.07 11.87
N LYS A 177 -18.20 32.28 13.16
CA LYS A 177 -17.12 33.17 13.60
C LYS A 177 -15.74 32.52 13.52
N GLU A 178 -15.67 31.19 13.51
CA GLU A 178 -14.44 30.45 13.35
C GLU A 178 -14.09 30.42 11.86
N PRO A 179 -12.92 30.92 11.44
CA PRO A 179 -12.62 31.09 10.01
C PRO A 179 -12.29 29.77 9.30
N VAL A 180 -11.66 28.83 10.00
CA VAL A 180 -11.16 27.57 9.41
C VAL A 180 -11.31 26.43 10.40
N LYS A 181 -11.81 25.30 9.94
CA LYS A 181 -11.85 24.05 10.71
C LYS A 181 -11.22 22.93 9.90
N LEU A 182 -10.30 22.18 10.52
CA LEU A 182 -9.61 21.06 9.90
C LEU A 182 -9.93 19.76 10.62
N THR A 183 -10.28 18.74 9.86
CA THR A 183 -10.53 17.39 10.37
C THR A 183 -9.88 16.35 9.46
N GLY A 184 -9.72 15.12 9.95
CA GLY A 184 -9.12 14.03 9.20
C GLY A 184 -7.74 13.61 9.67
N ASN A 185 -7.37 13.95 10.92
CA ASN A 185 -6.08 13.59 11.53
C ASN A 185 -4.87 14.07 10.72
N LEU A 186 -4.87 15.39 10.42
CA LEU A 186 -3.84 16.06 9.63
C LEU A 186 -2.62 16.40 10.48
N GLY A 187 -1.44 16.08 10.00
CA GLY A 187 -0.17 16.51 10.56
C GLY A 187 0.11 18.00 10.32
N ASP A 188 1.25 18.46 10.80
CA ASP A 188 1.56 19.90 10.81
C ASP A 188 1.86 20.43 9.41
N VAL A 189 2.51 19.64 8.55
CA VAL A 189 2.80 20.01 7.15
C VAL A 189 1.50 20.20 6.37
N MET A 190 0.53 19.29 6.53
CA MET A 190 -0.77 19.43 5.87
C MET A 190 -1.57 20.64 6.39
N LYS A 191 -1.52 20.95 7.69
CA LYS A 191 -2.15 22.14 8.25
C LYS A 191 -1.53 23.43 7.70
N GLU A 192 -0.20 23.47 7.58
CA GLU A 192 0.51 24.58 6.96
C GLU A 192 0.13 24.72 5.48
N SER A 193 0.08 23.63 4.73
CA SER A 193 -0.34 23.60 3.32
C SER A 193 -1.75 24.18 3.14
N VAL A 194 -2.68 23.87 4.03
CA VAL A 194 -4.03 24.48 4.03
C VAL A 194 -3.96 25.97 4.30
N SER A 195 -3.14 26.40 5.25
CA SER A 195 -2.99 27.82 5.57
C SER A 195 -2.43 28.62 4.39
N ILE A 196 -1.45 28.06 3.69
CA ILE A 196 -0.87 28.65 2.47
C ILE A 196 -1.93 28.72 1.36
N ALA A 197 -2.68 27.66 1.12
CA ALA A 197 -3.73 27.62 0.10
C ALA A 197 -4.82 28.66 0.36
N LEU A 198 -5.25 28.81 1.62
CA LEU A 198 -6.25 29.82 2.01
C LEU A 198 -5.70 31.24 1.86
N GLY A 199 -4.44 31.47 2.22
CA GLY A 199 -3.77 32.75 2.00
C GLY A 199 -3.72 33.12 0.52
N TYR A 200 -3.39 32.15 -0.35
CA TYR A 200 -3.41 32.34 -1.80
C TYR A 200 -4.80 32.70 -2.32
N ILE A 201 -5.83 31.91 -1.94
CA ILE A 201 -7.20 32.15 -2.38
C ILE A 201 -7.70 33.54 -1.93
N LYS A 202 -7.43 33.95 -0.69
CA LYS A 202 -7.80 35.27 -0.17
C LYS A 202 -7.11 36.41 -0.94
N SER A 203 -5.81 36.27 -1.22
CA SER A 203 -5.06 37.31 -1.96
C SER A 203 -5.50 37.44 -3.43
N HIS A 204 -6.04 36.40 -4.02
CA HIS A 204 -6.51 36.36 -5.40
C HIS A 204 -8.05 36.30 -5.51
N ALA A 205 -8.77 36.66 -4.45
CA ALA A 205 -10.24 36.56 -4.42
C ALA A 205 -10.92 37.27 -5.57
N LYS A 206 -10.42 38.46 -5.95
CA LYS A 206 -10.95 39.24 -7.09
C LYS A 206 -10.78 38.51 -8.42
N ASP A 207 -9.61 37.94 -8.66
CA ASP A 207 -9.30 37.23 -9.91
C ASP A 207 -10.13 35.92 -10.00
N LEU A 208 -10.36 35.29 -8.85
CA LEU A 208 -11.17 34.09 -8.69
C LEU A 208 -12.68 34.38 -8.65
N LYS A 209 -13.09 35.68 -8.68
CA LYS A 209 -14.48 36.13 -8.58
C LYS A 209 -15.17 35.66 -7.29
N ILE A 210 -14.44 35.65 -6.17
CA ILE A 210 -14.96 35.31 -4.85
C ILE A 210 -15.22 36.61 -4.09
N ASP A 211 -16.38 36.68 -3.42
CA ASP A 211 -16.68 37.80 -2.54
C ASP A 211 -15.84 37.70 -1.25
N GLU A 212 -14.97 38.68 -1.03
CA GLU A 212 -14.05 38.73 0.13
C GLU A 212 -14.80 38.68 1.47
N LYS A 213 -16.05 39.17 1.53
CA LYS A 213 -16.90 39.13 2.74
C LYS A 213 -17.24 37.71 3.19
N LEU A 214 -17.19 36.74 2.29
CA LEU A 214 -17.43 35.34 2.64
C LEU A 214 -16.38 34.81 3.63
N PHE A 215 -15.14 35.26 3.53
CA PHE A 215 -14.07 34.81 4.44
C PHE A 215 -14.20 35.35 5.87
N ASP A 216 -14.92 36.47 6.04
CA ASP A 216 -15.12 37.07 7.37
C ASP A 216 -16.37 36.53 8.08
N SER A 217 -17.32 36.03 7.31
CA SER A 217 -18.64 35.59 7.81
C SER A 217 -18.84 34.07 7.82
N SER A 218 -17.89 33.30 7.28
CA SER A 218 -18.07 31.85 7.11
C SER A 218 -16.85 31.07 7.59
N CYS A 219 -17.10 29.85 8.07
CA CYS A 219 -16.08 28.85 8.31
C CYS A 219 -15.85 28.04 7.04
N ILE A 220 -14.58 27.83 6.70
CA ILE A 220 -14.17 26.85 5.69
C ILE A 220 -13.75 25.58 6.44
N HIS A 221 -14.56 24.55 6.36
CA HIS A 221 -14.27 23.26 6.98
C HIS A 221 -13.71 22.30 5.94
N ILE A 222 -12.47 21.88 6.14
CA ILE A 222 -11.75 20.94 5.26
C ILE A 222 -11.59 19.63 6.01
N ASN A 223 -12.03 18.54 5.38
CA ASN A 223 -11.97 17.20 5.91
C ASN A 223 -11.22 16.28 4.96
N ALA A 224 -10.11 15.70 5.41
CA ALA A 224 -9.48 14.59 4.70
C ALA A 224 -10.09 13.28 5.22
N ILE A 225 -10.74 12.53 4.32
CA ILE A 225 -11.44 11.28 4.68
C ILE A 225 -10.46 10.27 5.29
N GLU A 226 -10.97 9.27 6.02
CA GLU A 226 -10.18 8.28 6.79
C GLU A 226 -9.48 8.87 8.02
N GLY A 227 -10.22 9.58 8.87
CA GLY A 227 -9.69 10.26 10.09
C GLY A 227 -8.96 9.36 11.09
N GLY A 228 -9.08 8.04 11.00
CA GLY A 228 -8.34 7.08 11.82
C GLY A 228 -6.86 6.93 11.43
N ILE A 229 -6.46 7.39 10.23
CA ILE A 229 -5.10 7.27 9.72
C ILE A 229 -4.43 8.64 9.77
N PRO A 230 -3.29 8.81 10.49
CA PRO A 230 -2.53 10.05 10.45
C PRO A 230 -2.07 10.36 9.02
N LYS A 231 -2.18 11.62 8.62
CA LYS A 231 -1.80 12.11 7.28
C LYS A 231 -0.92 13.33 7.43
N ASP A 232 0.22 13.28 6.74
CA ASP A 232 1.13 14.41 6.64
C ASP A 232 1.88 14.35 5.30
N GLY A 233 2.44 15.47 4.85
CA GLY A 233 3.17 15.53 3.58
C GLY A 233 3.07 16.84 2.86
#